data_79461462484537f66ad116b6573efe0c
#
_entry.id   79461462484537f66ad116b6573efe0c
#
_cell.length_a   1.000
_cell.length_b   1.000
_cell.length_c   1.000
_cell.angle_alpha   90.00
_cell.angle_beta   90.00
_cell.angle_gamma   90.00
#
_symmetry.space_group_name_H-M   'P 1'
#
loop_
_entity.id
_entity.type
_entity.pdbx_description
1 polymer ?
#
loop_
_entity_poly.entity_id
_entity_poly.type
_entity_poly.pdbx_seq_one_letter_code
_entity_poly.pdbx_strand_id
1 'polypeptide(L)'
;MNTLFVYNKKAGSKFNLALIDEIKSNLPNNFQSEFIEIQNFSTFNSTGFNCLVAVGGDGTVNTVAKRAQTEGKIMAILPQGSGDGLARFLGLTKNIAKDVKTILNGHKIQIDTAEVSGHFFVNVAGSGFEAQVAHAFDSEGIRGLMGYAKIIIKLYREKHEKQISLTLSNNQIKLPFFSLSIANGSQWGNNFEIASKADIQDGLLDIAIMRKPKWYQIPNMILFMKNRRKSNSLISYYKAERIDIEESEDLWHIDGEPILLKTKQTVHIHPKSLTIIVPHDKEKNAKT
;
A
#
# COMPACT_ATOMS: atom_id res chain seq x y z
N MET A 1 -21.57 -16.42 3.55
CA MET A 1 -21.03 -15.03 3.51
C MET A 1 -21.45 -14.46 2.17
N ASN A 2 -22.25 -13.38 2.17
CA ASN A 2 -22.63 -12.71 0.91
C ASN A 2 -21.50 -11.76 0.52
N THR A 3 -20.93 -11.95 -0.69
CA THR A 3 -19.65 -11.37 -1.08
C THR A 3 -19.75 -10.57 -2.38
N LEU A 4 -19.27 -9.32 -2.36
CA LEU A 4 -19.16 -8.47 -3.53
C LEU A 4 -17.72 -8.42 -4.02
N PHE A 5 -17.47 -8.88 -5.24
CA PHE A 5 -16.19 -8.78 -5.91
C PHE A 5 -16.13 -7.49 -6.74
N VAL A 6 -15.22 -6.60 -6.40
CA VAL A 6 -14.99 -5.32 -7.07
C VAL A 6 -13.75 -5.44 -7.94
N TYR A 7 -13.91 -5.44 -9.26
CA TYR A 7 -12.81 -5.64 -10.19
C TYR A 7 -12.49 -4.40 -11.03
N ASN A 8 -11.22 -4.27 -11.39
CA ASN A 8 -10.74 -3.19 -12.26
C ASN A 8 -10.20 -3.76 -13.57
N LYS A 9 -10.88 -3.52 -14.68
CA LYS A 9 -10.46 -3.96 -16.03
C LYS A 9 -9.12 -3.38 -16.47
N LYS A 10 -8.70 -2.26 -15.89
CA LYS A 10 -7.43 -1.61 -16.19
C LYS A 10 -6.29 -2.10 -15.33
N ALA A 11 -6.55 -2.95 -14.31
CA ALA A 11 -5.53 -3.46 -13.40
C ALA A 11 -4.68 -4.54 -14.07
N GLY A 12 -3.38 -4.26 -14.19
CA GLY A 12 -2.40 -5.19 -14.74
C GLY A 12 -2.53 -5.42 -16.25
N SER A 13 -1.57 -6.17 -16.82
CA SER A 13 -1.55 -6.51 -18.25
C SER A 13 -2.41 -7.73 -18.63
N LYS A 14 -3.03 -8.38 -17.65
CA LYS A 14 -3.69 -9.70 -17.81
C LYS A 14 -5.17 -9.72 -17.44
N PHE A 15 -5.78 -8.57 -17.07
CA PHE A 15 -7.21 -8.60 -16.82
C PHE A 15 -7.95 -8.94 -18.11
N ASN A 16 -8.66 -10.06 -18.10
CA ASN A 16 -9.62 -10.45 -19.14
C ASN A 16 -10.88 -11.01 -18.44
N LEU A 17 -11.96 -11.17 -19.18
CA LEU A 17 -13.20 -11.77 -18.64
C LEU A 17 -12.98 -13.20 -18.13
N ALA A 18 -11.99 -13.93 -18.67
CA ALA A 18 -11.61 -15.24 -18.19
C ALA A 18 -11.16 -15.25 -16.72
N LEU A 19 -10.64 -14.13 -16.19
CA LEU A 19 -10.31 -14.02 -14.76
C LEU A 19 -11.57 -14.14 -13.88
N ILE A 20 -12.67 -13.52 -14.27
CA ILE A 20 -13.94 -13.61 -13.53
C ILE A 20 -14.45 -15.05 -13.56
N ASP A 21 -14.36 -15.72 -14.71
CA ASP A 21 -14.78 -17.11 -14.85
C ASP A 21 -13.87 -18.05 -14.04
N GLU A 22 -12.57 -17.78 -14.00
CA GLU A 22 -11.62 -18.50 -13.15
C GLU A 22 -11.94 -18.32 -11.66
N ILE A 23 -12.26 -17.09 -11.22
CA ILE A 23 -12.69 -16.87 -9.84
C ILE A 23 -13.96 -17.65 -9.54
N LYS A 24 -14.97 -17.58 -10.39
CA LYS A 24 -16.25 -18.28 -10.23
C LYS A 24 -16.08 -19.80 -10.16
N SER A 25 -15.20 -20.37 -11.01
CA SER A 25 -14.95 -21.82 -11.02
C SER A 25 -14.25 -22.34 -9.75
N ASN A 26 -13.57 -21.45 -9.01
CA ASN A 26 -12.96 -21.79 -7.72
C ASN A 26 -13.88 -21.54 -6.51
N LEU A 27 -15.07 -20.95 -6.71
CA LEU A 27 -16.07 -20.76 -5.66
C LEU A 27 -17.02 -21.99 -5.58
N PRO A 28 -17.51 -22.33 -4.39
CA PRO A 28 -18.56 -23.36 -4.26
C PRO A 28 -19.86 -22.95 -5.00
N ASN A 29 -20.58 -23.92 -5.57
CA ASN A 29 -21.80 -23.67 -6.35
C ASN A 29 -22.87 -22.87 -5.58
N ASN A 30 -22.92 -22.98 -4.26
CA ASN A 30 -23.87 -22.28 -3.39
C ASN A 30 -23.30 -20.99 -2.78
N PHE A 31 -22.12 -20.54 -3.22
CA PHE A 31 -21.50 -19.32 -2.69
C PHE A 31 -22.20 -18.09 -3.26
N GLN A 32 -22.77 -17.27 -2.36
CA GLN A 32 -23.45 -16.04 -2.75
C GLN A 32 -22.43 -14.94 -3.11
N SER A 33 -22.34 -14.61 -4.38
CA SER A 33 -21.40 -13.62 -4.89
C SER A 33 -21.99 -12.78 -6.02
N GLU A 34 -21.60 -11.52 -6.05
CA GLU A 34 -21.84 -10.59 -7.14
C GLU A 34 -20.53 -9.94 -7.59
N PHE A 35 -20.46 -9.54 -8.85
CA PHE A 35 -19.27 -8.94 -9.46
C PHE A 35 -19.60 -7.58 -10.02
N ILE A 36 -18.86 -6.56 -9.61
CA ILE A 36 -19.04 -5.18 -10.09
C ILE A 36 -17.73 -4.56 -10.54
N GLU A 37 -17.79 -3.79 -11.61
CA GLU A 37 -16.64 -3.00 -12.05
C GLU A 37 -16.42 -1.78 -11.13
N ILE A 38 -15.17 -1.48 -10.82
CA ILE A 38 -14.80 -0.41 -9.88
C ILE A 38 -15.38 0.95 -10.24
N GLN A 39 -15.58 1.23 -11.53
CA GLN A 39 -16.19 2.48 -12.01
C GLN A 39 -17.63 2.67 -11.50
N ASN A 40 -18.36 1.60 -11.28
CA ASN A 40 -19.74 1.61 -10.78
C ASN A 40 -19.81 1.42 -9.25
N PHE A 41 -18.68 1.13 -8.62
CA PHE A 41 -18.66 0.76 -7.20
C PHE A 41 -19.04 1.92 -6.27
N SER A 42 -18.70 3.17 -6.60
CA SER A 42 -18.99 4.34 -5.78
C SER A 42 -20.50 4.56 -5.56
N THR A 43 -21.32 4.26 -6.55
CA THR A 43 -22.79 4.44 -6.52
C THR A 43 -23.55 3.15 -6.20
N PHE A 44 -22.85 2.01 -6.14
CA PHE A 44 -23.46 0.71 -5.90
C PHE A 44 -23.91 0.56 -4.45
N ASN A 45 -25.12 0.05 -4.23
CA ASN A 45 -25.62 -0.24 -2.89
C ASN A 45 -25.07 -1.59 -2.38
N SER A 46 -24.12 -1.54 -1.47
CA SER A 46 -23.47 -2.72 -0.90
C SER A 46 -24.14 -3.25 0.37
N THR A 47 -25.30 -2.73 0.79
CA THR A 47 -25.94 -3.05 2.09
C THR A 47 -26.16 -4.56 2.32
N GLY A 48 -26.47 -5.32 1.27
CA GLY A 48 -26.71 -6.77 1.36
C GLY A 48 -25.45 -7.63 1.46
N PHE A 49 -24.25 -7.05 1.40
CA PHE A 49 -23.00 -7.80 1.39
C PHE A 49 -22.24 -7.66 2.70
N ASN A 50 -21.69 -8.78 3.18
CA ASN A 50 -20.89 -8.83 4.41
C ASN A 50 -19.38 -8.70 4.13
N CYS A 51 -18.95 -9.03 2.90
CA CYS A 51 -17.56 -9.02 2.49
C CYS A 51 -17.40 -8.29 1.14
N LEU A 52 -16.38 -7.44 1.06
CA LEU A 52 -15.96 -6.77 -0.15
C LEU A 52 -14.58 -7.32 -0.58
N VAL A 53 -14.49 -7.82 -1.81
CA VAL A 53 -13.24 -8.38 -2.34
C VAL A 53 -12.68 -7.45 -3.40
N ALA A 54 -11.48 -6.93 -3.18
CA ALA A 54 -10.76 -6.16 -4.17
C ALA A 54 -10.06 -7.09 -5.18
N VAL A 55 -10.47 -7.04 -6.45
CA VAL A 55 -9.85 -7.78 -7.55
C VAL A 55 -9.08 -6.79 -8.41
N GLY A 56 -7.80 -6.54 -8.10
CA GLY A 56 -7.03 -5.50 -8.77
C GLY A 56 -5.67 -5.22 -8.13
N GLY A 57 -5.11 -4.07 -8.46
CA GLY A 57 -3.88 -3.55 -7.85
C GLY A 57 -4.15 -2.62 -6.66
N ASP A 58 -3.10 -1.92 -6.21
CA ASP A 58 -3.09 -1.11 -4.99
C ASP A 58 -4.21 -0.05 -4.96
N GLY A 59 -4.50 0.66 -6.06
CA GLY A 59 -5.60 1.63 -6.12
C GLY A 59 -7.00 0.99 -5.96
N THR A 60 -7.21 -0.23 -6.50
CA THR A 60 -8.45 -0.99 -6.27
C THR A 60 -8.57 -1.41 -4.82
N VAL A 61 -7.45 -1.87 -4.24
CA VAL A 61 -7.35 -2.27 -2.83
C VAL A 61 -7.67 -1.08 -1.93
N ASN A 62 -7.09 0.10 -2.17
CA ASN A 62 -7.36 1.31 -1.40
C ASN A 62 -8.85 1.70 -1.44
N THR A 63 -9.45 1.75 -2.65
CA THR A 63 -10.87 2.12 -2.83
C THR A 63 -11.81 1.17 -2.08
N VAL A 64 -11.56 -0.14 -2.16
CA VAL A 64 -12.39 -1.16 -1.48
C VAL A 64 -12.14 -1.14 0.03
N ALA A 65 -10.89 -0.94 0.48
CA ALA A 65 -10.52 -0.85 1.89
C ALA A 65 -11.21 0.34 2.57
N LYS A 66 -11.17 1.52 1.95
CA LYS A 66 -11.86 2.71 2.45
C LYS A 66 -13.35 2.45 2.68
N ARG A 67 -14.01 1.84 1.70
CA ARG A 67 -15.43 1.54 1.81
C ARG A 67 -15.73 0.44 2.83
N ALA A 68 -14.92 -0.63 2.86
CA ALA A 68 -15.08 -1.69 3.84
C ALA A 68 -14.93 -1.17 5.27
N GLN A 69 -13.94 -0.30 5.52
CA GLN A 69 -13.78 0.39 6.80
C GLN A 69 -15.00 1.23 7.16
N THR A 70 -15.43 2.11 6.25
CA THR A 70 -16.56 3.03 6.48
C THR A 70 -17.88 2.30 6.77
N GLU A 71 -18.11 1.16 6.11
CA GLU A 71 -19.34 0.36 6.24
C GLU A 71 -19.21 -0.78 7.27
N GLY A 72 -18.07 -0.92 7.95
CA GLY A 72 -17.81 -1.99 8.93
C GLY A 72 -17.84 -3.39 8.33
N LYS A 73 -17.43 -3.54 7.06
CA LYS A 73 -17.46 -4.81 6.33
C LYS A 73 -16.13 -5.51 6.36
N ILE A 74 -16.16 -6.82 6.16
CA ILE A 74 -14.97 -7.63 5.98
C ILE A 74 -14.40 -7.36 4.61
N MET A 75 -13.08 -7.25 4.51
CA MET A 75 -12.36 -7.12 3.25
C MET A 75 -11.59 -8.38 2.92
N ALA A 76 -11.42 -8.65 1.62
CA ALA A 76 -10.43 -9.60 1.11
C ALA A 76 -9.79 -9.05 -0.18
N ILE A 77 -8.67 -9.62 -0.61
CA ILE A 77 -7.92 -9.17 -1.78
C ILE A 77 -7.63 -10.36 -2.70
N LEU A 78 -7.85 -10.16 -4.00
CA LEU A 78 -7.33 -10.97 -5.10
C LEU A 78 -6.35 -10.10 -5.90
N PRO A 79 -5.03 -10.17 -5.63
CA PRO A 79 -4.06 -9.25 -6.20
C PRO A 79 -3.84 -9.47 -7.70
N GLN A 80 -4.00 -8.42 -8.51
CA GLN A 80 -3.83 -8.43 -9.97
C GLN A 80 -2.99 -7.25 -10.48
N GLY A 81 -2.45 -6.44 -9.58
CA GLY A 81 -1.61 -5.29 -9.91
C GLY A 81 -0.15 -5.65 -10.20
N SER A 82 0.68 -4.67 -10.48
CA SER A 82 2.12 -4.82 -10.64
C SER A 82 2.87 -4.78 -9.30
N GLY A 83 2.45 -3.91 -8.38
CA GLY A 83 3.05 -3.72 -7.05
C GLY A 83 2.50 -4.70 -6.03
N ASP A 84 1.21 -4.58 -5.74
CA ASP A 84 0.44 -5.36 -4.76
C ASP A 84 1.10 -5.39 -3.37
N GLY A 85 1.52 -4.21 -2.88
CA GLY A 85 2.30 -4.07 -1.65
C GLY A 85 1.60 -4.66 -0.44
N LEU A 86 0.37 -4.22 -0.17
CA LEU A 86 -0.43 -4.75 0.95
C LEU A 86 -0.72 -6.25 0.80
N ALA A 87 -1.10 -6.70 -0.39
CA ALA A 87 -1.44 -8.10 -0.61
C ALA A 87 -0.23 -9.02 -0.36
N ARG A 88 0.96 -8.62 -0.82
CA ARG A 88 2.21 -9.35 -0.54
C ARG A 88 2.58 -9.34 0.93
N PHE A 89 2.44 -8.18 1.57
CA PHE A 89 2.63 -8.07 3.02
C PHE A 89 1.71 -9.03 3.78
N LEU A 90 0.47 -9.18 3.34
CA LEU A 90 -0.52 -10.11 3.91
C LEU A 90 -0.33 -11.59 3.49
N GLY A 91 0.64 -11.91 2.64
CA GLY A 91 0.94 -13.28 2.21
C GLY A 91 0.10 -13.81 1.06
N LEU A 92 -0.60 -12.94 0.34
CA LEU A 92 -1.37 -13.28 -0.86
C LEU A 92 -0.46 -13.42 -2.09
N THR A 93 -0.85 -14.22 -3.09
CA THR A 93 0.13 -14.76 -4.04
C THR A 93 -0.17 -14.54 -5.52
N LYS A 94 -1.25 -13.96 -5.95
CA LYS A 94 -1.74 -13.92 -7.35
C LYS A 94 -2.14 -15.29 -7.94
N ASN A 95 -2.14 -16.32 -7.14
CA ASN A 95 -2.71 -17.62 -7.52
C ASN A 95 -4.19 -17.62 -7.17
N ILE A 96 -5.05 -17.54 -8.16
CA ILE A 96 -6.50 -17.37 -7.96
C ILE A 96 -7.07 -18.49 -7.08
N ALA A 97 -6.75 -19.74 -7.36
CA ALA A 97 -7.25 -20.88 -6.58
C ALA A 97 -6.82 -20.80 -5.11
N LYS A 98 -5.55 -20.43 -4.85
CA LYS A 98 -5.02 -20.29 -3.49
C LYS A 98 -5.65 -19.08 -2.77
N ASP A 99 -5.77 -17.96 -3.45
CA ASP A 99 -6.27 -16.73 -2.85
C ASP A 99 -7.81 -16.79 -2.65
N VAL A 100 -8.57 -17.46 -3.55
CA VAL A 100 -10.00 -17.78 -3.33
C VAL A 100 -10.15 -18.73 -2.14
N LYS A 101 -9.30 -19.74 -1.99
CA LYS A 101 -9.29 -20.60 -0.80
C LYS A 101 -9.05 -19.80 0.48
N THR A 102 -8.22 -18.77 0.42
CA THR A 102 -8.03 -17.84 1.55
C THR A 102 -9.33 -17.08 1.87
N ILE A 103 -10.04 -16.57 0.87
CA ILE A 103 -11.34 -15.90 1.08
C ILE A 103 -12.35 -16.82 1.76
N LEU A 104 -12.37 -18.09 1.38
CA LEU A 104 -13.33 -19.07 1.91
C LEU A 104 -12.98 -19.55 3.33
N ASN A 105 -11.70 -19.80 3.59
CA ASN A 105 -11.23 -20.54 4.76
C ASN A 105 -10.15 -19.81 5.58
N GLY A 106 -9.72 -18.62 5.18
CA GLY A 106 -8.73 -17.83 5.92
C GLY A 106 -9.25 -17.31 7.25
N HIS A 107 -8.38 -16.76 8.05
CA HIS A 107 -8.77 -16.12 9.30
C HIS A 107 -8.91 -14.60 9.13
N LYS A 108 -9.71 -14.00 10.00
CA LYS A 108 -9.93 -12.56 10.02
C LYS A 108 -8.99 -11.91 11.01
N ILE A 109 -8.31 -10.87 10.56
CA ILE A 109 -7.54 -9.99 11.45
C ILE A 109 -8.10 -8.57 11.36
N GLN A 110 -7.93 -7.80 12.43
CA GLN A 110 -8.16 -6.36 12.40
C GLN A 110 -6.84 -5.67 12.15
N ILE A 111 -6.80 -4.85 11.11
CA ILE A 111 -5.63 -4.07 10.76
C ILE A 111 -5.90 -2.58 10.97
N ASP A 112 -4.83 -1.84 11.16
CA ASP A 112 -4.87 -0.40 11.22
C ASP A 112 -5.04 0.16 9.79
N THR A 113 -5.61 1.35 9.69
CA THR A 113 -5.59 2.17 8.49
C THR A 113 -5.12 3.56 8.86
N ALA A 114 -4.88 4.41 7.90
CA ALA A 114 -4.47 5.77 8.19
C ALA A 114 -5.01 6.78 7.18
N GLU A 115 -4.83 8.05 7.50
CA GLU A 115 -5.11 9.14 6.58
C GLU A 115 -4.03 10.23 6.66
N VAL A 116 -3.77 10.87 5.54
CA VAL A 116 -2.98 12.09 5.45
C VAL A 116 -3.88 13.22 4.99
N SER A 117 -4.15 14.19 5.88
CA SER A 117 -5.03 15.33 5.61
C SER A 117 -6.39 14.96 4.97
N GLY A 118 -7.03 13.88 5.48
CA GLY A 118 -8.31 13.37 5.00
C GLY A 118 -8.23 12.41 3.80
N HIS A 119 -7.03 12.12 3.31
CA HIS A 119 -6.81 11.13 2.26
C HIS A 119 -6.44 9.78 2.87
N PHE A 120 -7.35 8.83 2.75
CA PHE A 120 -7.22 7.47 3.29
C PHE A 120 -6.08 6.69 2.63
N PHE A 121 -5.32 5.94 3.43
CA PHE A 121 -4.40 4.90 2.94
C PHE A 121 -4.38 3.70 3.87
N VAL A 122 -3.99 2.57 3.32
CA VAL A 122 -3.96 1.29 4.05
C VAL A 122 -2.57 0.68 4.12
N ASN A 123 -1.68 1.08 3.23
CA ASN A 123 -0.33 0.53 3.16
C ASN A 123 0.76 1.59 3.40
N VAL A 124 0.99 2.50 2.46
CA VAL A 124 2.07 3.50 2.55
C VAL A 124 1.65 4.81 1.89
N ALA A 125 1.89 5.93 2.57
CA ALA A 125 1.86 7.26 1.98
C ALA A 125 3.26 7.89 2.06
N GLY A 126 3.59 8.81 1.15
CA GLY A 126 4.90 9.44 1.21
C GLY A 126 5.08 10.59 0.23
N SER A 127 6.21 11.29 0.41
CA SER A 127 6.60 12.42 -0.40
C SER A 127 8.06 12.37 -0.83
N GLY A 128 8.46 13.35 -1.61
CA GLY A 128 9.82 13.43 -2.06
C GLY A 128 10.10 12.54 -3.27
N PHE A 129 11.23 11.84 -3.25
CA PHE A 129 11.66 11.02 -4.39
C PHE A 129 10.66 9.92 -4.77
N GLU A 130 10.10 9.25 -3.80
CA GLU A 130 9.13 8.17 -4.06
C GLU A 130 7.84 8.67 -4.70
N ALA A 131 7.36 9.85 -4.30
CA ALA A 131 6.18 10.46 -4.92
C ALA A 131 6.46 10.89 -6.35
N GLN A 132 7.67 11.40 -6.65
CA GLN A 132 8.07 11.73 -8.02
C GLN A 132 8.16 10.48 -8.89
N VAL A 133 8.66 9.38 -8.35
CA VAL A 133 8.69 8.09 -9.03
C VAL A 133 7.26 7.62 -9.32
N ALA A 134 6.36 7.65 -8.34
CA ALA A 134 4.96 7.28 -8.53
C ALA A 134 4.28 8.12 -9.62
N HIS A 135 4.47 9.44 -9.58
CA HIS A 135 3.92 10.37 -10.58
C HIS A 135 4.45 10.11 -11.99
N ALA A 136 5.76 9.89 -12.14
CA ALA A 136 6.35 9.61 -13.45
C ALA A 136 5.82 8.30 -14.06
N PHE A 137 5.53 7.31 -13.23
CA PHE A 137 4.91 6.06 -13.69
C PHE A 137 3.49 6.24 -14.18
N ASP A 138 2.70 7.01 -13.45
CA ASP A 138 1.31 7.29 -13.82
C ASP A 138 1.25 8.09 -15.14
N SER A 139 2.06 9.14 -15.26
CA SER A 139 2.04 10.07 -16.39
C SER A 139 2.67 9.54 -17.69
N GLU A 140 3.79 8.82 -17.60
CA GLU A 140 4.56 8.39 -18.78
C GLU A 140 4.09 7.02 -19.32
N GLY A 141 3.23 6.29 -18.60
CA GLY A 141 2.70 4.98 -19.03
C GLY A 141 3.77 3.92 -19.32
N ILE A 142 4.99 4.14 -18.84
CA ILE A 142 6.16 3.31 -19.14
C ILE A 142 6.02 1.95 -18.45
N ARG A 143 6.09 0.89 -19.24
CA ARG A 143 6.02 -0.50 -18.76
C ARG A 143 7.37 -1.19 -18.92
N GLY A 144 7.74 -1.98 -17.90
CA GLY A 144 8.93 -2.83 -17.91
C GLY A 144 10.13 -2.27 -17.13
N LEU A 145 11.01 -3.18 -16.70
CA LEU A 145 12.14 -2.90 -15.82
C LEU A 145 13.13 -1.85 -16.34
N MET A 146 13.38 -1.83 -17.65
CA MET A 146 14.32 -0.88 -18.27
C MET A 146 13.79 0.57 -18.27
N GLY A 147 12.48 0.73 -18.54
CA GLY A 147 11.84 2.05 -18.47
C GLY A 147 11.83 2.58 -17.02
N TYR A 148 11.53 1.71 -16.08
CA TYR A 148 11.58 1.96 -14.64
C TYR A 148 12.97 2.46 -14.20
N ALA A 149 14.02 1.75 -14.57
CA ALA A 149 15.38 2.12 -14.22
C ALA A 149 15.80 3.50 -14.79
N LYS A 150 15.42 3.81 -16.05
CA LYS A 150 15.71 5.11 -16.67
C LYS A 150 15.06 6.27 -15.92
N ILE A 151 13.77 6.15 -15.54
CA ILE A 151 13.06 7.18 -14.78
C ILE A 151 13.73 7.40 -13.43
N ILE A 152 14.01 6.33 -12.69
CA ILE A 152 14.68 6.41 -11.39
C ILE A 152 16.02 7.13 -11.50
N ILE A 153 16.84 6.79 -12.49
CA ILE A 153 18.15 7.43 -12.70
C ILE A 153 18.00 8.91 -13.03
N LYS A 154 17.06 9.27 -13.90
CA LYS A 154 16.76 10.67 -14.24
C LYS A 154 16.36 11.45 -13.00
N LEU A 155 15.31 11.00 -12.30
CA LEU A 155 14.80 11.67 -11.11
C LEU A 155 15.83 11.74 -9.98
N TYR A 156 16.65 10.70 -9.81
CA TYR A 156 17.72 10.69 -8.82
C TYR A 156 18.76 11.79 -9.09
N ARG A 157 19.08 12.08 -10.35
CA ARG A 157 20.05 13.15 -10.73
C ARG A 157 19.47 14.54 -10.49
N GLU A 158 18.18 14.72 -10.78
CA GLU A 158 17.51 16.03 -10.75
C GLU A 158 17.09 16.43 -9.32
N LYS A 159 16.72 15.45 -8.47
CA LYS A 159 16.23 15.75 -7.12
C LYS A 159 17.38 15.98 -6.12
N HIS A 160 17.22 17.02 -5.33
CA HIS A 160 18.12 17.36 -4.21
C HIS A 160 17.47 17.08 -2.86
N GLU A 161 18.28 16.95 -1.81
CA GLU A 161 17.79 16.94 -0.43
C GLU A 161 17.15 18.28 -0.10
N LYS A 162 16.06 18.23 0.64
CA LYS A 162 15.36 19.38 1.23
C LYS A 162 15.29 19.23 2.74
N GLN A 163 14.76 20.22 3.43
CA GLN A 163 14.50 20.15 4.86
C GLN A 163 13.06 19.74 5.11
N ILE A 164 12.84 18.86 6.06
CA ILE A 164 11.53 18.48 6.59
C ILE A 164 11.47 18.75 8.07
N SER A 165 10.32 19.21 8.55
CA SER A 165 10.02 19.36 9.97
C SER A 165 8.88 18.42 10.32
N LEU A 166 9.12 17.55 11.29
CA LEU A 166 8.14 16.60 11.84
C LEU A 166 7.87 16.94 13.28
N THR A 167 6.60 16.94 13.67
CA THR A 167 6.20 16.99 15.08
C THR A 167 5.58 15.66 15.46
N LEU A 168 6.23 14.96 16.40
CA LEU A 168 5.84 13.66 16.93
C LEU A 168 5.59 13.81 18.42
N SER A 169 4.34 13.69 18.87
CA SER A 169 3.99 13.76 20.30
C SER A 169 4.63 14.96 21.06
N ASN A 170 4.60 16.15 20.48
CA ASN A 170 5.18 17.41 20.98
C ASN A 170 6.71 17.59 20.77
N ASN A 171 7.40 16.62 20.21
CA ASN A 171 8.82 16.77 19.85
C ASN A 171 8.96 17.17 18.39
N GLN A 172 9.55 18.34 18.13
CA GLN A 172 9.84 18.80 16.79
C GLN A 172 11.24 18.31 16.36
N ILE A 173 11.29 17.68 15.20
CA ILE A 173 12.51 17.15 14.60
C ILE A 173 12.67 17.82 13.22
N LYS A 174 13.85 18.40 12.96
CA LYS A 174 14.21 18.96 11.64
C LYS A 174 15.39 18.20 11.10
N LEU A 175 15.25 17.70 9.88
CA LEU A 175 16.33 16.94 9.24
C LEU A 175 16.25 17.02 7.71
N PRO A 176 17.40 16.78 7.02
CA PRO A 176 17.40 16.69 5.59
C PRO A 176 16.69 15.42 5.12
N PHE A 177 15.89 15.53 4.06
CA PHE A 177 15.21 14.37 3.46
C PHE A 177 15.31 14.41 1.94
N PHE A 178 15.37 13.24 1.37
CA PHE A 178 15.27 12.94 -0.06
C PHE A 178 13.97 12.23 -0.39
N SER A 179 13.53 11.35 0.53
CA SER A 179 12.27 10.62 0.47
C SER A 179 11.71 10.45 1.87
N LEU A 180 10.42 10.59 2.03
CA LEU A 180 9.66 10.34 3.23
C LEU A 180 8.64 9.24 2.95
N SER A 181 8.65 8.18 3.74
CA SER A 181 7.63 7.13 3.72
C SER A 181 6.96 7.04 5.08
N ILE A 182 5.65 6.99 5.09
CA ILE A 182 4.82 6.77 6.26
C ILE A 182 4.09 5.45 6.02
N ALA A 183 4.54 4.43 6.70
CA ALA A 183 4.17 3.05 6.45
C ALA A 183 3.26 2.51 7.56
N ASN A 184 2.14 1.95 7.16
CA ASN A 184 1.32 1.06 7.96
C ASN A 184 1.73 -0.41 7.71
N GLY A 185 2.01 -0.77 6.45
CA GLY A 185 2.62 -2.03 6.05
C GLY A 185 4.08 -1.88 5.61
N SER A 186 4.88 -2.94 5.67
CA SER A 186 6.33 -2.86 5.42
C SER A 186 6.71 -2.69 3.95
N GLN A 187 5.84 -3.05 2.99
CA GLN A 187 6.21 -3.21 1.58
C GLN A 187 5.66 -2.12 0.68
N TRP A 188 6.53 -1.49 -0.10
CA TRP A 188 6.13 -0.63 -1.23
C TRP A 188 5.54 -1.43 -2.40
N GLY A 189 5.95 -2.69 -2.57
CA GLY A 189 5.65 -3.57 -3.70
C GLY A 189 6.92 -4.22 -4.26
N ASN A 190 6.77 -5.26 -5.10
CA ASN A 190 7.89 -5.99 -5.72
C ASN A 190 8.97 -6.48 -4.74
N ASN A 191 8.60 -6.79 -3.49
CA ASN A 191 9.50 -7.19 -2.40
C ASN A 191 10.54 -6.11 -2.01
N PHE A 192 10.21 -4.83 -2.18
CA PHE A 192 10.97 -3.74 -1.60
C PHE A 192 10.33 -3.32 -0.27
N GLU A 193 11.09 -3.40 0.80
CA GLU A 193 10.67 -3.03 2.16
C GLU A 193 11.34 -1.73 2.58
N ILE A 194 10.55 -0.76 3.02
CA ILE A 194 11.07 0.49 3.59
C ILE A 194 11.04 0.47 5.11
N ALA A 195 10.04 -0.19 5.69
CA ALA A 195 9.82 -0.33 7.11
C ALA A 195 9.68 -1.82 7.46
N SER A 196 10.79 -2.57 7.45
CA SER A 196 10.79 -4.03 7.65
C SER A 196 10.25 -4.49 9.02
N LYS A 197 10.08 -3.56 9.98
CA LYS A 197 9.54 -3.80 11.31
C LYS A 197 8.11 -3.28 11.49
N ALA A 198 7.47 -2.79 10.42
CA ALA A 198 6.11 -2.31 10.49
C ALA A 198 5.15 -3.45 10.87
N ASP A 199 4.31 -3.17 11.85
CA ASP A 199 3.23 -4.05 12.29
C ASP A 199 1.89 -3.34 12.05
N ILE A 200 1.10 -3.87 11.13
CA ILE A 200 -0.19 -3.32 10.72
C ILE A 200 -1.27 -3.41 11.81
N GLN A 201 -0.93 -3.85 13.02
CA GLN A 201 -1.86 -4.06 14.13
C GLN A 201 -1.42 -3.40 15.45
N ASP A 202 -0.26 -2.70 15.47
CA ASP A 202 0.31 -2.12 16.70
C ASP A 202 -0.21 -0.72 17.03
N GLY A 203 -1.05 -0.13 16.16
CA GLY A 203 -1.60 1.21 16.35
C GLY A 203 -0.60 2.33 16.08
N LEU A 204 0.52 2.04 15.41
CA LEU A 204 1.57 3.00 15.12
C LEU A 204 1.90 3.04 13.63
N LEU A 205 2.29 4.21 13.15
CA LEU A 205 2.86 4.40 11.82
C LEU A 205 4.39 4.37 11.91
N ASP A 206 5.00 3.59 11.02
CA ASP A 206 6.46 3.58 10.83
C ASP A 206 6.87 4.69 9.86
N ILE A 207 7.66 5.64 10.32
CA ILE A 207 8.13 6.78 9.54
C ILE A 207 9.56 6.51 9.14
N ALA A 208 9.83 6.42 7.84
CA ALA A 208 11.16 6.26 7.29
C ALA A 208 11.56 7.50 6.50
N ILE A 209 12.61 8.18 6.95
CA ILE A 209 13.15 9.38 6.29
C ILE A 209 14.49 9.04 5.71
N MET A 210 14.55 9.02 4.38
CA MET A 210 15.75 8.67 3.64
C MET A 210 16.49 9.93 3.17
N ARG A 211 17.78 9.97 3.44
CA ARG A 211 18.72 10.94 2.85
C ARG A 211 19.09 10.50 1.45
N LYS A 212 19.52 11.45 0.60
CA LYS A 212 19.99 11.14 -0.75
C LYS A 212 21.23 10.23 -0.69
N PRO A 213 21.14 8.97 -1.18
CA PRO A 213 22.32 8.11 -1.24
C PRO A 213 23.33 8.66 -2.25
N LYS A 214 24.62 8.60 -1.99
CA LYS A 214 25.63 8.81 -3.02
C LYS A 214 25.60 7.64 -4.00
N TRP A 215 26.03 7.86 -5.25
CA TRP A 215 25.92 6.84 -6.31
C TRP A 215 26.51 5.48 -5.93
N TYR A 216 27.62 5.46 -5.20
CA TYR A 216 28.26 4.21 -4.74
C TYR A 216 27.53 3.52 -3.57
N GLN A 217 26.58 4.20 -2.91
CA GLN A 217 25.74 3.64 -1.84
C GLN A 217 24.48 2.99 -2.37
N ILE A 218 24.08 3.26 -3.63
CA ILE A 218 22.84 2.74 -4.23
C ILE A 218 22.77 1.20 -4.20
N PRO A 219 23.83 0.43 -4.55
CA PRO A 219 23.76 -1.02 -4.47
C PRO A 219 23.48 -1.52 -3.05
N ASN A 220 24.09 -0.88 -2.04
CA ASN A 220 23.85 -1.21 -0.64
C ASN A 220 22.42 -0.89 -0.20
N MET A 221 21.86 0.23 -0.68
CA MET A 221 20.47 0.61 -0.43
C MET A 221 19.50 -0.40 -1.03
N ILE A 222 19.71 -0.86 -2.26
CA ILE A 222 18.88 -1.88 -2.91
C ILE A 222 18.92 -3.20 -2.13
N LEU A 223 20.10 -3.62 -1.67
CA LEU A 223 20.24 -4.83 -0.85
C LEU A 223 19.53 -4.70 0.49
N PHE A 224 19.56 -3.52 1.10
CA PHE A 224 18.83 -3.22 2.33
C PHE A 224 17.31 -3.30 2.08
N MET A 225 16.80 -2.61 1.07
CA MET A 225 15.36 -2.59 0.75
C MET A 225 14.82 -3.97 0.33
N LYS A 226 15.69 -4.90 -0.11
CA LYS A 226 15.33 -6.30 -0.36
C LYS A 226 15.49 -7.19 0.87
N ASN A 227 15.57 -6.59 2.05
CA ASN A 227 15.73 -7.28 3.35
C ASN A 227 16.96 -8.21 3.42
N ARG A 228 18.00 -7.89 2.65
CA ARG A 228 19.28 -8.63 2.65
C ARG A 228 20.34 -8.01 3.56
N ARG A 229 20.04 -6.86 4.21
CA ARG A 229 20.87 -6.19 5.21
C ARG A 229 20.01 -5.61 6.32
N LYS A 230 20.50 -5.66 7.57
CA LYS A 230 19.72 -5.31 8.77
C LYS A 230 19.64 -3.81 9.09
N SER A 231 20.50 -2.97 8.52
CA SER A 231 20.52 -1.53 8.80
C SER A 231 21.07 -0.72 7.63
N ASN A 232 20.66 0.54 7.54
CA ASN A 232 21.19 1.51 6.60
C ASN A 232 21.25 2.89 7.29
N SER A 233 22.43 3.48 7.37
CA SER A 233 22.68 4.77 8.02
C SER A 233 22.07 5.98 7.32
N LEU A 234 21.54 5.78 6.11
CA LEU A 234 20.88 6.84 5.34
C LEU A 234 19.39 6.97 5.67
N ILE A 235 18.83 6.07 6.49
CA ILE A 235 17.42 6.08 6.84
C ILE A 235 17.27 6.27 8.33
N SER A 236 16.52 7.29 8.72
CA SER A 236 16.09 7.53 10.10
C SER A 236 14.67 6.98 10.28
N TYR A 237 14.45 6.24 11.36
CA TYR A 237 13.16 5.62 11.66
C TYR A 237 12.54 6.21 12.91
N TYR A 238 11.23 6.44 12.85
CA TYR A 238 10.41 6.88 13.98
C TYR A 238 9.10 6.09 13.97
N LYS A 239 8.39 6.09 15.11
CA LYS A 239 7.02 5.56 15.20
C LYS A 239 6.13 6.59 15.90
N ALA A 240 4.90 6.74 15.42
CA ALA A 240 3.92 7.63 16.04
C ALA A 240 2.49 7.27 15.64
N GLU A 241 1.52 7.61 16.51
CA GLU A 241 0.08 7.56 16.20
C GLU A 241 -0.37 8.76 15.35
N ARG A 242 0.30 9.89 15.55
CA ARG A 242 0.03 11.14 14.86
C ARG A 242 1.33 11.85 14.50
N ILE A 243 1.34 12.42 13.30
CA ILE A 243 2.48 13.13 12.77
C ILE A 243 1.98 14.44 12.15
N ASP A 244 2.51 15.57 12.60
CA ASP A 244 2.34 16.84 11.89
C ASP A 244 3.62 17.11 11.09
N ILE A 245 3.47 17.35 9.78
CA ILE A 245 4.55 17.45 8.81
C ILE A 245 4.53 18.84 8.17
N GLU A 246 5.67 19.48 8.12
CA GLU A 246 5.87 20.72 7.37
C GLU A 246 7.08 20.52 6.45
N GLU A 247 6.83 20.56 5.13
CA GLU A 247 7.82 20.39 4.09
C GLU A 247 7.56 21.29 2.88
N SER A 248 8.52 21.38 1.99
CA SER A 248 8.43 22.20 0.77
C SER A 248 7.94 21.41 -0.46
N GLU A 249 7.59 20.15 -0.30
CA GLU A 249 7.04 19.33 -1.37
C GLU A 249 5.51 19.34 -1.30
N ASP A 250 4.87 19.46 -2.45
CA ASP A 250 3.43 19.36 -2.61
C ASP A 250 3.00 18.04 -3.26
N LEU A 251 3.94 17.32 -3.88
CA LEU A 251 3.70 16.03 -4.50
C LEU A 251 3.87 14.91 -3.47
N TRP A 252 2.79 14.18 -3.28
CA TRP A 252 2.70 13.00 -2.44
C TRP A 252 2.26 11.79 -3.27
N HIS A 253 2.35 10.62 -2.70
CA HIS A 253 1.61 9.44 -3.14
C HIS A 253 0.84 8.81 -1.99
N ILE A 254 -0.26 8.17 -2.31
CA ILE A 254 -1.15 7.42 -1.42
C ILE A 254 -1.29 6.01 -2.00
N ASP A 255 -0.77 5.01 -1.33
CA ASP A 255 -0.74 3.62 -1.81
C ASP A 255 -0.25 3.49 -3.28
N GLY A 256 0.71 4.34 -3.67
CA GLY A 256 1.28 4.39 -5.01
C GLY A 256 0.60 5.33 -6.01
N GLU A 257 -0.55 5.91 -5.68
CA GLU A 257 -1.27 6.87 -6.54
C GLU A 257 -0.79 8.30 -6.23
N PRO A 258 -0.33 9.09 -7.22
CA PRO A 258 0.17 10.44 -6.99
C PRO A 258 -0.96 11.41 -6.65
N ILE A 259 -0.67 12.33 -5.72
CA ILE A 259 -1.60 13.37 -5.28
C ILE A 259 -0.84 14.65 -4.95
N LEU A 260 -1.49 15.81 -5.17
CA LEU A 260 -0.98 17.10 -4.72
C LEU A 260 -1.61 17.49 -3.39
N LEU A 261 -0.78 17.73 -2.38
CA LEU A 261 -1.19 18.17 -1.06
C LEU A 261 -0.55 19.52 -0.74
N LYS A 262 -1.05 20.21 0.31
CA LYS A 262 -0.44 21.46 0.79
C LYS A 262 0.90 21.18 1.48
N THR A 263 1.64 22.23 1.83
CA THR A 263 2.94 22.09 2.52
C THR A 263 2.84 21.63 3.98
N LYS A 264 1.67 21.75 4.60
CA LYS A 264 1.41 21.26 5.96
C LYS A 264 0.44 20.09 5.90
N GLN A 265 0.88 18.97 6.44
CA GLN A 265 0.09 17.75 6.49
C GLN A 265 -0.03 17.25 7.92
N THR A 266 -1.16 16.66 8.24
CA THR A 266 -1.35 15.87 9.45
C THR A 266 -1.69 14.45 9.05
N VAL A 267 -0.99 13.48 9.64
CA VAL A 267 -1.21 12.05 9.43
C VAL A 267 -1.74 11.44 10.72
N HIS A 268 -2.78 10.65 10.61
CA HIS A 268 -3.40 9.92 11.73
C HIS A 268 -3.52 8.44 11.39
N ILE A 269 -3.26 7.59 12.39
CA ILE A 269 -3.63 6.18 12.33
C ILE A 269 -5.03 5.98 12.93
N HIS A 270 -5.74 5.00 12.38
CA HIS A 270 -7.01 4.48 12.89
C HIS A 270 -6.79 3.02 13.31
N PRO A 271 -6.50 2.76 14.58
CA PRO A 271 -6.16 1.42 15.05
C PRO A 271 -7.30 0.43 14.85
N LYS A 272 -6.97 -0.77 14.34
CA LYS A 272 -7.89 -1.92 14.18
C LYS A 272 -9.19 -1.58 13.46
N SER A 273 -9.13 -0.65 12.52
CA SER A 273 -10.30 -0.06 11.86
C SER A 273 -10.82 -0.85 10.66
N LEU A 274 -10.04 -1.82 10.14
CA LEU A 274 -10.42 -2.63 9.00
C LEU A 274 -10.27 -4.13 9.31
N THR A 275 -11.34 -4.91 9.14
CA THR A 275 -11.28 -6.37 9.23
C THR A 275 -10.95 -6.97 7.86
N ILE A 276 -9.85 -7.73 7.77
CA ILE A 276 -9.39 -8.36 6.52
C ILE A 276 -9.17 -9.86 6.67
N ILE A 277 -9.45 -10.62 5.60
CA ILE A 277 -9.19 -12.06 5.55
C ILE A 277 -7.78 -12.32 5.04
N VAL A 278 -7.01 -13.13 5.76
CA VAL A 278 -5.61 -13.48 5.44
C VAL A 278 -5.37 -15.00 5.50
N PRO A 279 -4.29 -15.50 4.86
CA PRO A 279 -3.90 -16.91 4.94
C PRO A 279 -3.53 -17.32 6.37
N HIS A 280 -3.83 -18.58 6.75
CA HIS A 280 -3.49 -19.13 8.07
C HIS A 280 -1.99 -19.12 8.42
N ASP A 281 -1.13 -19.23 7.41
CA ASP A 281 0.33 -19.29 7.61
C ASP A 281 0.93 -17.98 8.14
N LYS A 282 0.18 -16.87 8.10
CA LYS A 282 0.70 -15.56 8.56
C LYS A 282 0.67 -15.37 10.07
N GLU A 283 -0.19 -16.07 10.79
CA GLU A 283 -0.24 -16.02 12.26
C GLU A 283 1.06 -16.49 12.92
N LYS A 284 1.84 -17.36 12.25
CA LYS A 284 3.12 -17.88 12.77
C LYS A 284 4.27 -16.88 12.64
N ASN A 285 4.24 -15.96 11.69
CA ASN A 285 5.32 -15.00 11.44
C ASN A 285 5.15 -13.68 12.21
N ALA A 286 4.01 -13.42 12.81
CA ALA A 286 3.76 -12.22 13.63
C ALA A 286 4.19 -12.41 15.11
N LYS A 287 4.60 -13.63 15.49
CA LYS A 287 5.00 -13.97 16.88
C LYS A 287 6.49 -14.32 17.02
N THR A 288 7.30 -14.12 16.01
CA THR A 288 8.76 -14.26 16.02
C THR A 288 9.45 -12.95 15.70
#